data_8a7ac4419ff281d8f82cf33fd801063e
#
_entry.id   8a7ac4419ff281d8f82cf33fd801063e
#
_cell.length_a   1.000
_cell.length_b   1.000
_cell.length_c   1.000
_cell.angle_alpha   90.00
_cell.angle_beta   90.00
_cell.angle_gamma   90.00
#
_symmetry.space_group_name_H-M   'P 1'
#
loop_
_entity.id
_entity.type
_entity.pdbx_description
1 polymer ?
#
loop_
_entity_poly.entity_id
_entity_poly.type
_entity_poly.pdbx_seq_one_letter_code
_entity_poly.pdbx_strand_id
1 'polypeptide(L)'
;MKKVFGALAGAAFVLGAAAAETNELERAEVEETDGEGLTVEVSMDVLSDYIWRGTICNGNPVWQPSVTLGYDAGDYGALSANIWSSYDLTHKRGTFTNSRRSCGLQEIDYGLSYANTLGPFGIEVGHLWYTYPNNNGGSDQDLYATLSYENPIVTPSASVYWNYLDSAGNDASAVYFSFGLSHDFELTDELSLTPKAELGFGDHAYTDSEGGTELTDQTIGVATRYAITEWFSIGAQINYTWTPSHTLRHENYMGDGKHQIVWGGFNATFSF
;
A
#
# COMPACT_ATOMS: atom_id res chain seq x y z
N MET A 1 -13.16 -8.32 -40.40
CA MET A 1 -11.81 -8.67 -39.94
C MET A 1 -11.65 -7.95 -38.64
N LYS A 2 -11.87 -8.65 -37.52
CA LYS A 2 -11.68 -8.08 -36.16
C LYS A 2 -10.18 -8.12 -35.87
N LYS A 3 -9.58 -6.97 -35.67
CA LYS A 3 -8.23 -6.86 -35.15
C LYS A 3 -8.27 -7.21 -33.66
N VAL A 4 -7.62 -8.28 -33.28
CA VAL A 4 -7.31 -8.60 -31.88
C VAL A 4 -6.13 -7.70 -31.53
N PHE A 5 -6.38 -6.65 -30.76
CA PHE A 5 -5.33 -5.87 -30.12
C PHE A 5 -5.00 -6.58 -28.81
N GLY A 6 -3.78 -7.07 -28.70
CA GLY A 6 -3.23 -7.49 -27.43
C GLY A 6 -2.93 -6.23 -26.61
N ALA A 7 -3.64 -6.07 -25.52
CA ALA A 7 -3.36 -5.02 -24.55
C ALA A 7 -2.05 -5.35 -23.82
N LEU A 8 -1.00 -4.58 -24.07
CA LEU A 8 0.15 -4.47 -23.18
C LEU A 8 -0.21 -3.40 -22.15
N ALA A 9 -0.68 -3.84 -20.99
CA ALA A 9 -0.96 -2.94 -19.89
C ALA A 9 0.35 -2.33 -19.38
N GLY A 10 0.55 -1.06 -19.63
CA GLY A 10 1.59 -0.27 -18.98
C GLY A 10 1.25 -0.15 -17.49
N ALA A 11 2.07 -0.72 -16.63
CA ALA A 11 1.85 -0.70 -15.20
C ALA A 11 2.25 0.67 -14.62
N ALA A 12 1.28 1.52 -14.31
CA ALA A 12 1.51 2.62 -13.39
C ALA A 12 1.41 2.06 -11.97
N PHE A 13 2.53 2.02 -11.25
CA PHE A 13 2.60 1.57 -9.87
C PHE A 13 2.44 2.76 -8.94
N VAL A 14 1.42 2.71 -8.09
CA VAL A 14 1.21 3.71 -7.04
C VAL A 14 1.85 3.24 -5.76
N LEU A 15 2.74 4.05 -5.22
CA LEU A 15 3.47 3.79 -4.00
C LEU A 15 2.96 4.67 -2.87
N GLY A 16 2.36 4.03 -1.90
CA GLY A 16 2.25 4.55 -0.54
C GLY A 16 2.63 3.42 0.40
N ALA A 17 3.62 3.62 1.25
CA ALA A 17 4.17 2.53 2.05
C ALA A 17 3.18 1.91 3.04
N ALA A 18 2.32 2.72 3.61
CA ALA A 18 1.22 2.23 4.45
C ALA A 18 -0.06 1.99 3.64
N ALA A 19 -0.17 2.62 2.48
CA ALA A 19 -1.20 2.36 1.49
C ALA A 19 -0.84 1.15 0.59
N ALA A 20 0.42 0.70 0.52
CA ALA A 20 0.82 -0.42 -0.34
C ALA A 20 0.03 -1.70 -0.02
N GLU A 21 -0.32 -1.94 1.25
CA GLU A 21 -1.18 -3.07 1.62
C GLU A 21 -2.68 -2.82 1.33
N THR A 22 -3.09 -1.57 1.15
CA THR A 22 -4.47 -1.22 0.81
C THR A 22 -4.64 -0.79 -0.64
N ASN A 23 -3.59 -0.28 -1.29
CA ASN A 23 -3.61 0.32 -2.63
C ASN A 23 -2.95 -0.52 -3.72
N GLU A 24 -2.48 -1.75 -3.47
CA GLU A 24 -2.25 -2.71 -4.56
C GLU A 24 -3.54 -2.95 -5.40
N LEU A 25 -4.68 -2.41 -4.93
CA LEU A 25 -5.97 -2.49 -5.59
C LEU A 25 -6.26 -1.33 -6.54
N GLU A 26 -5.60 -0.20 -6.40
CA GLU A 26 -5.75 0.91 -7.33
C GLU A 26 -4.65 0.88 -8.39
N ARG A 27 -4.65 -0.20 -9.14
CA ARG A 27 -4.08 -0.16 -10.48
C ARG A 27 -5.02 0.68 -11.33
N ALA A 28 -4.84 2.00 -11.29
CA ALA A 28 -5.38 2.82 -12.35
C ALA A 28 -4.78 2.26 -13.65
N GLU A 29 -5.60 1.65 -14.50
CA GLU A 29 -5.27 1.58 -15.92
C GLU A 29 -5.12 3.03 -16.36
N VAL A 30 -3.89 3.51 -16.35
CA VAL A 30 -3.58 4.68 -17.16
C VAL A 30 -3.85 4.20 -18.58
N GLU A 31 -4.89 4.73 -19.21
CA GLU A 31 -5.07 4.55 -20.66
C GLU A 31 -3.70 4.73 -21.29
N GLU A 32 -3.33 3.79 -22.17
CA GLU A 32 -2.14 3.92 -23.00
C GLU A 32 -2.16 5.30 -23.65
N THR A 33 -1.55 6.28 -22.97
CA THR A 33 -1.04 7.41 -23.72
C THR A 33 0.08 6.83 -24.56
N ASP A 34 -0.14 6.75 -25.88
CA ASP A 34 0.86 6.36 -26.87
C ASP A 34 2.08 7.29 -26.73
N GLY A 35 2.94 7.06 -25.71
CA GLY A 35 4.13 7.87 -25.52
C GLY A 35 4.64 7.96 -24.09
N GLU A 36 5.94 8.06 -23.98
CA GLU A 36 6.68 8.49 -22.79
C GLU A 36 6.03 9.75 -22.18
N GLY A 37 5.72 9.75 -20.89
CA GLY A 37 5.02 10.89 -20.31
C GLY A 37 5.09 11.03 -18.79
N LEU A 38 4.87 12.26 -18.34
CA LEU A 38 4.70 12.60 -16.94
C LEU A 38 3.24 12.33 -16.55
N THR A 39 3.03 11.63 -15.46
CA THR A 39 1.73 11.41 -14.84
C THR A 39 1.67 12.02 -13.45
N VAL A 40 0.49 12.47 -13.04
CA VAL A 40 0.23 12.98 -11.69
C VAL A 40 -1.01 12.29 -11.17
N GLU A 41 -0.89 11.63 -10.03
CA GLU A 41 -2.04 11.07 -9.33
C GLU A 41 -2.19 11.70 -7.95
N VAL A 42 -3.43 12.00 -7.58
CA VAL A 42 -3.79 12.46 -6.23
C VAL A 42 -4.89 11.55 -5.72
N SER A 43 -4.63 10.82 -4.64
CA SER A 43 -5.62 9.97 -3.99
C SER A 43 -5.94 10.46 -2.58
N MET A 44 -7.14 10.10 -2.10
CA MET A 44 -7.63 10.44 -0.77
C MET A 44 -8.45 9.28 -0.24
N ASP A 45 -7.96 8.61 0.80
CA ASP A 45 -8.69 7.56 1.48
C ASP A 45 -9.27 8.06 2.80
N VAL A 46 -10.49 7.64 3.12
CA VAL A 46 -11.10 7.76 4.44
C VAL A 46 -11.44 6.36 4.91
N LEU A 47 -10.65 5.86 5.86
CA LEU A 47 -10.74 4.50 6.37
C LEU A 47 -11.22 4.48 7.81
N SER A 48 -11.85 3.37 8.22
CA SER A 48 -12.29 3.16 9.60
C SER A 48 -11.13 2.99 10.57
N ASP A 49 -10.00 2.44 10.08
CA ASP A 49 -8.81 2.08 10.84
C ASP A 49 -7.58 2.20 9.94
N TYR A 50 -6.41 2.39 10.51
CA TYR A 50 -5.14 2.31 9.83
C TYR A 50 -4.43 1.01 10.21
N ILE A 51 -4.38 0.07 9.28
CA ILE A 51 -3.73 -1.23 9.43
C ILE A 51 -2.49 -1.25 8.53
N TRP A 52 -1.37 -1.68 9.07
CA TRP A 52 -0.12 -1.82 8.34
C TRP A 52 0.59 -3.12 8.73
N ARG A 53 0.78 -4.01 7.77
CA ARG A 53 1.45 -5.33 7.94
C ARG A 53 0.96 -6.07 9.19
N GLY A 54 -0.36 -6.17 9.34
CA GLY A 54 -1.02 -6.80 10.48
C GLY A 54 -1.02 -6.00 11.78
N THR A 55 -0.37 -4.84 11.81
CA THR A 55 -0.36 -3.95 12.96
C THR A 55 -1.48 -2.92 12.86
N ILE A 56 -2.23 -2.73 13.95
CA ILE A 56 -3.22 -1.66 14.05
C ILE A 56 -2.49 -0.37 14.43
N CYS A 57 -2.09 0.42 13.44
CA CYS A 57 -1.42 1.70 13.65
C CYS A 57 -2.38 2.75 14.22
N ASN A 58 -3.65 2.73 13.82
CA ASN A 58 -4.72 3.52 14.41
C ASN A 58 -6.05 2.78 14.31
N GLY A 59 -6.72 2.57 15.42
CA GLY A 59 -8.05 1.95 15.52
C GLY A 59 -9.18 2.97 15.52
N ASN A 60 -9.00 4.15 14.93
CA ASN A 60 -10.01 5.18 14.74
C ASN A 60 -10.03 5.59 13.27
N PRO A 61 -11.09 6.25 12.79
CA PRO A 61 -11.13 6.77 11.43
C PRO A 61 -9.94 7.67 11.10
N VAL A 62 -9.34 7.41 9.93
CA VAL A 62 -8.19 8.15 9.41
C VAL A 62 -8.51 8.74 8.04
N TRP A 63 -7.81 9.81 7.70
CA TRP A 63 -7.73 10.36 6.36
C TRP A 63 -6.31 10.22 5.85
N GLN A 64 -6.16 9.60 4.66
CA GLN A 64 -4.87 9.24 4.10
C GLN A 64 -4.74 9.77 2.66
N PRO A 65 -4.36 11.03 2.49
CA PRO A 65 -4.07 11.60 1.18
C PRO A 65 -2.70 11.19 0.67
N SER A 66 -2.58 11.02 -0.66
CA SER A 66 -1.31 10.83 -1.34
C SER A 66 -1.20 11.62 -2.63
N VAL A 67 0.03 11.87 -3.07
CA VAL A 67 0.36 12.45 -4.37
C VAL A 67 1.50 11.64 -4.96
N THR A 68 1.31 11.15 -6.18
CA THR A 68 2.33 10.42 -6.94
C THR A 68 2.65 11.17 -8.22
N LEU A 69 3.94 11.32 -8.49
CA LEU A 69 4.48 11.78 -9.77
C LEU A 69 5.12 10.59 -10.44
N GLY A 70 4.66 10.23 -11.63
CA GLY A 70 5.20 9.16 -12.46
C GLY A 70 5.86 9.71 -13.72
N TYR A 71 6.85 9.01 -14.21
CA TYR A 71 7.42 9.21 -15.54
C TYR A 71 7.58 7.85 -16.22
N ASP A 72 6.78 7.62 -17.26
CA ASP A 72 6.88 6.45 -18.11
C ASP A 72 7.92 6.69 -19.20
N ALA A 73 8.96 5.85 -19.24
CA ALA A 73 10.03 5.86 -20.24
C ALA A 73 9.85 4.72 -21.27
N GLY A 74 8.63 4.22 -21.46
CA GLY A 74 8.30 3.16 -22.40
C GLY A 74 9.05 1.86 -22.08
N ASP A 75 9.74 1.29 -23.06
CA ASP A 75 10.52 0.04 -22.89
C ASP A 75 11.58 0.09 -21.78
N TYR A 76 11.94 1.29 -21.32
CA TYR A 76 12.90 1.48 -20.22
C TYR A 76 12.25 1.46 -18.83
N GLY A 77 10.92 1.23 -18.77
CA GLY A 77 10.17 1.18 -17.52
C GLY A 77 9.74 2.56 -17.02
N ALA A 78 9.24 2.61 -15.79
CA ALA A 78 8.67 3.80 -15.18
C ALA A 78 9.38 4.16 -13.87
N LEU A 79 9.53 5.45 -13.61
CA LEU A 79 9.99 6.00 -12.34
C LEU A 79 8.81 6.66 -11.64
N SER A 80 8.71 6.53 -10.32
CA SER A 80 7.73 7.27 -9.54
C SER A 80 8.29 7.84 -8.25
N ALA A 81 7.70 8.95 -7.83
CA ALA A 81 7.93 9.58 -6.53
C ALA A 81 6.58 9.82 -5.87
N ASN A 82 6.43 9.39 -4.62
CA ASN A 82 5.19 9.48 -3.86
C ASN A 82 5.41 10.23 -2.54
N ILE A 83 4.38 10.96 -2.12
CA ILE A 83 4.23 11.47 -0.76
C ILE A 83 2.84 11.02 -0.28
N TRP A 84 2.84 10.29 0.82
CA TRP A 84 1.62 9.85 1.50
C TRP A 84 1.60 10.36 2.94
N SER A 85 0.42 10.48 3.53
CA SER A 85 0.29 10.85 4.94
C SER A 85 -0.95 10.28 5.59
N SER A 86 -0.94 10.15 6.93
CA SER A 86 -2.07 9.69 7.74
C SER A 86 -2.46 10.70 8.80
N TYR A 87 -3.76 10.97 8.90
CA TYR A 87 -4.37 11.87 9.87
C TYR A 87 -5.45 11.16 10.67
N ASP A 88 -5.38 11.19 12.00
CA ASP A 88 -6.48 10.77 12.88
C ASP A 88 -7.61 11.79 12.83
N LEU A 89 -8.81 11.35 12.45
CA LEU A 89 -10.00 12.21 12.34
C LEU A 89 -10.71 12.42 13.67
N THR A 90 -10.38 11.69 14.73
CA THR A 90 -11.11 11.72 16.00
C THR A 90 -10.56 12.67 17.03
N HIS A 91 -9.35 13.21 16.83
CA HIS A 91 -8.61 14.00 17.82
C HIS A 91 -8.42 13.29 19.19
N LYS A 92 -8.67 11.99 19.26
CA LYS A 92 -8.33 11.20 20.43
C LYS A 92 -6.81 11.05 20.45
N ARG A 93 -6.24 10.86 21.63
CA ARG A 93 -4.83 10.49 21.73
C ARG A 93 -4.63 9.14 21.06
N GLY A 94 -4.26 9.17 19.79
CA GLY A 94 -3.67 8.03 19.12
C GLY A 94 -2.25 7.86 19.65
N THR A 95 -1.70 6.74 19.48
CA THR A 95 -0.41 6.38 20.01
C THR A 95 0.72 7.13 19.28
N PHE A 96 0.56 7.52 18.01
CA PHE A 96 1.55 8.31 17.27
C PHE A 96 1.46 9.83 17.51
N THR A 97 0.46 10.32 18.25
CA THR A 97 0.35 11.76 18.50
C THR A 97 0.33 12.05 19.98
N ASN A 98 1.47 12.49 20.53
CA ASN A 98 1.56 12.99 21.89
C ASN A 98 0.96 14.40 22.07
N SER A 99 0.51 15.05 20.99
CA SER A 99 0.07 16.45 21.05
C SER A 99 -1.31 16.65 20.42
N ARG A 100 -2.21 17.24 21.19
CA ARG A 100 -3.51 17.75 20.71
C ARG A 100 -3.40 18.88 19.66
N ARG A 101 -2.18 19.32 19.32
CA ARG A 101 -1.91 20.49 18.48
C ARG A 101 -1.57 20.15 17.03
N SER A 102 -1.42 18.88 16.70
CA SER A 102 -0.88 18.42 15.42
C SER A 102 -1.92 18.19 14.32
N CYS A 103 -3.15 18.64 14.49
CA CYS A 103 -4.23 18.39 13.52
C CYS A 103 -4.45 16.90 13.20
N GLY A 104 -4.07 15.99 14.10
CA GLY A 104 -4.19 14.55 13.90
C GLY A 104 -3.14 13.92 13.00
N LEU A 105 -2.20 14.67 12.45
CA LEU A 105 -1.11 14.12 11.60
C LEU A 105 -0.29 13.11 12.40
N GLN A 106 -0.22 11.88 11.87
CA GLN A 106 0.46 10.75 12.48
C GLN A 106 1.77 10.45 11.79
N GLU A 107 1.74 10.41 10.46
CA GLU A 107 2.81 9.89 9.63
C GLU A 107 2.85 10.62 8.28
N ILE A 108 4.05 10.78 7.74
CA ILE A 108 4.30 11.22 6.37
C ILE A 108 5.37 10.32 5.79
N ASP A 109 5.06 9.70 4.65
CA ASP A 109 5.96 8.79 3.96
C ASP A 109 6.35 9.36 2.61
N TYR A 110 7.59 9.06 2.23
CA TYR A 110 8.16 9.41 0.94
C TYR A 110 8.62 8.14 0.25
N GLY A 111 8.13 7.92 -0.98
CA GLY A 111 8.48 6.79 -1.81
C GLY A 111 9.23 7.21 -3.07
N LEU A 112 10.18 6.38 -3.48
CA LEU A 112 10.80 6.43 -4.80
C LEU A 112 10.83 5.01 -5.34
N SER A 113 10.41 4.80 -6.60
CA SER A 113 10.48 3.49 -7.21
C SER A 113 10.84 3.52 -8.69
N TYR A 114 11.26 2.36 -9.14
CA TYR A 114 11.40 2.01 -10.54
C TYR A 114 10.67 0.71 -10.81
N ALA A 115 9.85 0.69 -11.85
CA ALA A 115 9.09 -0.47 -12.28
C ALA A 115 9.36 -0.79 -13.76
N ASN A 116 9.30 -2.07 -14.12
CA ASN A 116 9.37 -2.53 -15.50
C ASN A 116 8.62 -3.85 -15.66
N THR A 117 8.28 -4.20 -16.92
CA THR A 117 7.64 -5.46 -17.29
C THR A 117 8.55 -6.30 -18.16
N LEU A 118 8.67 -7.59 -17.85
CA LEU A 118 9.43 -8.58 -18.62
C LEU A 118 8.50 -9.71 -19.04
N GLY A 119 7.84 -9.55 -20.17
CA GLY A 119 6.78 -10.46 -20.61
C GLY A 119 5.59 -10.41 -19.63
N PRO A 120 5.19 -11.55 -19.03
CA PRO A 120 4.10 -11.55 -18.05
C PRO A 120 4.53 -11.17 -16.61
N PHE A 121 5.81 -10.85 -16.40
CA PHE A 121 6.33 -10.52 -15.09
C PHE A 121 6.47 -9.02 -14.92
N GLY A 122 5.84 -8.47 -13.88
CA GLY A 122 6.09 -7.13 -13.37
C GLY A 122 7.18 -7.17 -12.30
N ILE A 123 8.11 -6.24 -12.37
CA ILE A 123 9.18 -6.07 -11.37
C ILE A 123 9.15 -4.63 -10.89
N GLU A 124 9.19 -4.43 -9.58
CA GLU A 124 9.34 -3.12 -8.97
C GLU A 124 10.42 -3.16 -7.89
N VAL A 125 11.21 -2.11 -7.82
CA VAL A 125 12.16 -1.89 -6.73
C VAL A 125 12.03 -0.45 -6.24
N GLY A 126 12.16 -0.23 -4.94
CA GLY A 126 12.00 1.11 -4.42
C GLY A 126 12.57 1.31 -3.03
N HIS A 127 12.43 2.53 -2.58
CA HIS A 127 12.85 3.01 -1.28
C HIS A 127 11.69 3.75 -0.63
N LEU A 128 11.45 3.48 0.64
CA LEU A 128 10.43 4.09 1.48
C LEU A 128 11.08 4.74 2.69
N TRP A 129 10.66 5.95 2.97
CA TRP A 129 11.09 6.70 4.14
C TRP A 129 9.86 7.12 4.93
N TYR A 130 9.63 6.44 6.04
CA TYR A 130 8.55 6.71 7.00
C TYR A 130 9.00 7.79 7.97
N THR A 131 8.17 8.80 8.20
CA THR A 131 8.45 9.85 9.17
C THR A 131 7.26 10.08 10.11
N TYR A 132 7.56 10.27 11.37
CA TYR A 132 6.58 10.43 12.44
C TYR A 132 6.72 11.81 13.10
N PRO A 133 6.26 12.89 12.45
CA PRO A 133 6.56 14.27 12.83
C PRO A 133 6.05 14.63 14.23
N ASN A 134 5.05 13.91 14.75
CA ASN A 134 4.46 14.14 16.06
C ASN A 134 4.82 13.06 17.10
N ASN A 135 5.73 12.15 16.77
CA ASN A 135 6.24 11.11 17.65
C ASN A 135 7.76 11.24 17.85
N ASN A 136 8.20 12.34 18.51
CA ASN A 136 9.60 12.62 18.82
C ASN A 136 10.56 12.66 17.59
N GLY A 137 10.03 12.77 16.36
CA GLY A 137 10.81 12.89 15.15
C GLY A 137 11.52 11.61 14.72
N GLY A 138 10.99 10.44 15.08
CA GLY A 138 11.47 9.16 14.58
C GLY A 138 11.28 9.00 13.07
N SER A 139 12.07 8.14 12.45
CA SER A 139 11.94 7.76 11.05
C SER A 139 12.49 6.36 10.81
N ASP A 140 11.85 5.63 9.90
CA ASP A 140 12.25 4.30 9.45
C ASP A 140 12.47 4.31 7.95
N GLN A 141 13.30 3.43 7.42
CA GLN A 141 13.57 3.35 5.99
C GLN A 141 13.63 1.91 5.52
N ASP A 142 12.88 1.63 4.45
CA ASP A 142 12.85 0.34 3.78
C ASP A 142 13.42 0.44 2.37
N LEU A 143 14.18 -0.58 1.97
CA LEU A 143 14.33 -0.95 0.57
C LEU A 143 13.39 -2.11 0.28
N TYR A 144 12.76 -2.09 -0.88
CA TYR A 144 11.85 -3.18 -1.25
C TYR A 144 12.02 -3.62 -2.70
N ALA A 145 11.55 -4.84 -2.95
CA ALA A 145 11.38 -5.38 -4.28
C ALA A 145 10.09 -6.20 -4.34
N THR A 146 9.36 -6.06 -5.45
CA THR A 146 8.13 -6.79 -5.76
C THR A 146 8.26 -7.47 -7.10
N LEU A 147 7.80 -8.72 -7.18
CA LEU A 147 7.61 -9.49 -8.40
C LEU A 147 6.15 -9.86 -8.52
N SER A 148 5.53 -9.59 -9.66
CA SER A 148 4.17 -10.00 -9.99
C SER A 148 4.14 -10.85 -11.27
N TYR A 149 3.09 -11.65 -11.41
CA TYR A 149 2.84 -12.41 -12.62
C TYR A 149 1.43 -12.15 -13.13
N GLU A 150 1.34 -11.53 -14.29
CA GLU A 150 0.05 -11.17 -14.89
C GLU A 150 -0.52 -12.30 -15.73
N ASN A 151 -1.74 -12.65 -15.44
CA ASN A 151 -2.51 -13.60 -16.25
C ASN A 151 -4.03 -13.32 -16.08
N PRO A 152 -4.87 -13.85 -17.01
CA PRO A 152 -6.30 -13.53 -17.04
C PRO A 152 -7.13 -14.06 -15.87
N ILE A 153 -6.57 -14.84 -14.97
CA ILE A 153 -7.33 -15.51 -13.90
C ILE A 153 -7.06 -14.85 -12.56
N VAL A 154 -5.78 -14.64 -12.23
CA VAL A 154 -5.34 -14.07 -10.96
C VAL A 154 -3.92 -13.56 -11.09
N THR A 155 -3.60 -12.43 -10.48
CA THR A 155 -2.26 -11.86 -10.44
C THR A 155 -1.62 -12.21 -9.08
N PRO A 156 -0.76 -13.23 -9.00
CA PRO A 156 0.06 -13.48 -7.83
C PRO A 156 1.20 -12.46 -7.76
N SER A 157 1.53 -12.04 -6.54
CA SER A 157 2.67 -11.18 -6.25
C SER A 157 3.49 -11.70 -5.07
N ALA A 158 4.76 -11.30 -5.02
CA ALA A 158 5.65 -11.56 -3.90
C ALA A 158 6.51 -10.32 -3.68
N SER A 159 6.55 -9.83 -2.45
CA SER A 159 7.32 -8.65 -2.07
C SER A 159 8.26 -8.95 -0.91
N VAL A 160 9.39 -8.27 -0.87
CA VAL A 160 10.32 -8.26 0.24
C VAL A 160 10.62 -6.81 0.60
N TYR A 161 10.57 -6.51 1.90
CA TYR A 161 10.90 -5.21 2.48
C TYR A 161 12.01 -5.39 3.50
N TRP A 162 13.08 -4.66 3.34
CA TRP A 162 14.19 -4.65 4.27
C TRP A 162 14.26 -3.30 4.97
N ASN A 163 13.84 -3.28 6.24
CA ASN A 163 14.02 -2.13 7.11
C ASN A 163 15.48 -2.07 7.54
N TYR A 164 16.24 -1.16 6.98
CA TYR A 164 17.69 -1.06 7.18
C TYR A 164 18.08 0.07 8.14
N LEU A 165 17.14 0.97 8.46
CA LEU A 165 17.35 2.08 9.38
C LEU A 165 16.08 2.33 10.20
N ASP A 166 16.19 2.22 11.52
CA ASP A 166 15.11 2.50 12.46
C ASP A 166 15.16 3.93 13.03
N SER A 167 14.10 4.32 13.72
CA SER A 167 13.94 5.63 14.34
C SER A 167 14.97 5.97 15.43
N ALA A 168 15.67 4.99 15.97
CA ALA A 168 16.74 5.16 16.93
C ALA A 168 18.12 5.33 16.25
N GLY A 169 18.19 5.21 14.92
CA GLY A 169 19.43 5.25 14.14
C GLY A 169 20.28 3.99 14.29
N ASN A 170 19.65 2.88 14.69
CA ASN A 170 20.31 1.57 14.74
C ASN A 170 20.15 0.89 13.38
N ASP A 171 21.09 -0.02 13.08
CA ASP A 171 20.99 -0.92 11.94
C ASP A 171 19.86 -1.95 12.24
N ALA A 172 18.63 -1.66 11.82
CA ALA A 172 17.47 -2.48 12.18
C ALA A 172 17.53 -3.88 11.53
N SER A 173 17.93 -4.01 10.28
CA SER A 173 17.99 -5.27 9.52
C SER A 173 16.75 -6.18 9.61
N ALA A 174 15.57 -5.61 9.87
CA ALA A 174 14.31 -6.34 9.90
C ALA A 174 13.80 -6.60 8.49
N VAL A 175 13.26 -7.79 8.25
CA VAL A 175 12.74 -8.17 6.93
C VAL A 175 11.29 -8.61 7.04
N TYR A 176 10.47 -8.05 6.16
CA TYR A 176 9.08 -8.47 5.97
C TYR A 176 8.91 -9.00 4.54
N PHE A 177 8.15 -10.08 4.41
CA PHE A 177 7.77 -10.69 3.13
C PHE A 177 6.26 -10.68 3.02
N SER A 178 5.72 -10.37 1.82
CA SER A 178 4.31 -10.59 1.52
C SER A 178 4.11 -11.44 0.27
N PHE A 179 3.00 -12.17 0.25
CA PHE A 179 2.53 -12.95 -0.90
C PHE A 179 1.07 -12.58 -1.14
N GLY A 180 0.81 -11.97 -2.28
CA GLY A 180 -0.49 -11.47 -2.68
C GLY A 180 -1.13 -12.27 -3.80
N LEU A 181 -2.47 -12.25 -3.83
CA LEU A 181 -3.30 -12.68 -4.95
C LEU A 181 -4.37 -11.62 -5.16
N SER A 182 -4.53 -11.12 -6.37
CA SER A 182 -5.60 -10.20 -6.73
C SER A 182 -6.13 -10.49 -8.14
N HIS A 183 -7.32 -9.99 -8.45
CA HIS A 183 -7.84 -10.01 -9.81
C HIS A 183 -8.89 -8.92 -9.99
N ASP A 184 -8.74 -8.14 -11.06
CA ASP A 184 -9.68 -7.09 -11.41
C ASP A 184 -10.77 -7.63 -12.34
N PHE A 185 -12.01 -7.61 -11.85
CA PHE A 185 -13.19 -7.92 -12.64
C PHE A 185 -13.82 -6.62 -13.14
N GLU A 186 -13.71 -6.37 -14.43
CA GLU A 186 -14.46 -5.30 -15.08
C GLU A 186 -15.93 -5.71 -15.19
N LEU A 187 -16.77 -5.13 -14.33
CA LEU A 187 -18.22 -5.39 -14.31
C LEU A 187 -18.95 -4.57 -15.38
N THR A 188 -18.49 -3.34 -15.61
CA THR A 188 -18.88 -2.46 -16.72
C THR A 188 -17.65 -1.69 -17.18
N ASP A 189 -17.78 -0.84 -18.22
CA ASP A 189 -16.70 0.03 -18.68
C ASP A 189 -16.24 1.04 -17.59
N GLU A 190 -17.10 1.33 -16.60
CA GLU A 190 -16.80 2.28 -15.52
C GLU A 190 -16.59 1.62 -14.16
N LEU A 191 -17.07 0.38 -13.94
CA LEU A 191 -17.06 -0.27 -12.62
C LEU A 191 -16.20 -1.51 -12.62
N SER A 192 -15.20 -1.53 -11.75
CA SER A 192 -14.42 -2.72 -11.43
C SER A 192 -14.63 -3.22 -10.00
N LEU A 193 -14.36 -4.49 -9.79
CA LEU A 193 -14.38 -5.19 -8.51
C LEU A 193 -13.09 -5.98 -8.37
N THR A 194 -12.33 -5.73 -7.30
CA THR A 194 -11.03 -6.35 -7.07
C THR A 194 -11.02 -7.12 -5.75
N PRO A 195 -11.27 -8.44 -5.74
CA PRO A 195 -10.96 -9.28 -4.59
C PRO A 195 -9.44 -9.44 -4.44
N LYS A 196 -8.99 -9.51 -3.17
CA LYS A 196 -7.60 -9.75 -2.81
C LYS A 196 -7.43 -10.68 -1.64
N ALA A 197 -6.27 -11.32 -1.57
CA ALA A 197 -5.78 -12.04 -0.40
C ALA A 197 -4.28 -11.82 -0.26
N GLU A 198 -3.81 -11.67 0.95
CA GLU A 198 -2.40 -11.46 1.26
C GLU A 198 -1.98 -12.25 2.50
N LEU A 199 -0.72 -12.70 2.50
CA LEU A 199 -0.03 -13.35 3.62
C LEU A 199 1.26 -12.61 3.89
N GLY A 200 1.45 -12.14 5.13
CA GLY A 200 2.66 -11.47 5.59
C GLY A 200 3.52 -12.36 6.48
N PHE A 201 4.82 -12.24 6.35
CA PHE A 201 5.81 -12.96 7.15
C PHE A 201 6.91 -12.00 7.58
N GLY A 202 7.21 -11.96 8.87
CA GLY A 202 8.31 -11.19 9.43
C GLY A 202 9.44 -12.10 9.90
N ASP A 203 10.68 -11.66 9.75
CA ASP A 203 11.80 -12.35 10.35
C ASP A 203 11.90 -12.09 11.87
N HIS A 204 12.91 -12.67 12.52
CA HIS A 204 13.16 -12.48 13.95
C HIS A 204 13.30 -11.00 14.34
N ALA A 205 13.99 -10.20 13.54
CA ALA A 205 14.19 -8.77 13.83
C ALA A 205 12.90 -7.97 13.66
N TYR A 206 12.03 -8.36 12.73
CA TYR A 206 10.74 -7.74 12.50
C TYR A 206 9.74 -8.05 13.62
N THR A 207 9.73 -9.28 14.14
CA THR A 207 8.72 -9.77 15.08
C THR A 207 9.20 -9.84 16.54
N ASP A 208 10.49 -9.54 16.81
CA ASP A 208 11.15 -9.73 18.12
C ASP A 208 10.89 -11.13 18.71
N SER A 209 10.76 -12.13 17.83
CA SER A 209 10.47 -13.51 18.22
C SER A 209 11.74 -14.36 18.28
N GLU A 210 11.88 -15.23 19.29
CA GLU A 210 13.02 -16.16 19.39
C GLU A 210 12.97 -17.26 18.31
N GLY A 211 11.88 -17.35 17.53
CA GLY A 211 11.56 -18.48 16.66
C GLY A 211 11.99 -18.35 15.18
N GLY A 212 12.59 -17.25 14.77
CA GLY A 212 12.92 -17.00 13.35
C GLY A 212 11.77 -16.35 12.58
N THR A 213 11.59 -16.70 11.29
CA THR A 213 10.51 -16.13 10.46
C THR A 213 9.15 -16.71 10.86
N GLU A 214 8.17 -15.86 11.10
CA GLU A 214 6.80 -16.26 11.43
C GLU A 214 5.76 -15.57 10.53
N LEU A 215 4.56 -16.18 10.44
CA LEU A 215 3.40 -15.59 9.79
C LEU A 215 2.91 -14.41 10.66
N THR A 216 3.01 -13.20 10.14
CA THR A 216 2.64 -11.98 10.85
C THR A 216 1.16 -11.68 10.72
N ASP A 217 0.64 -11.74 9.49
CA ASP A 217 -0.70 -11.32 9.16
C ASP A 217 -1.26 -12.06 7.95
N GLN A 218 -2.57 -12.00 7.85
CA GLN A 218 -3.34 -12.50 6.71
C GLN A 218 -4.48 -11.52 6.47
N THR A 219 -4.59 -11.04 5.25
CA THR A 219 -5.65 -10.13 4.86
C THR A 219 -6.43 -10.70 3.68
N ILE A 220 -7.75 -10.65 3.77
CA ILE A 220 -8.64 -10.85 2.63
C ILE A 220 -9.52 -9.61 2.49
N GLY A 221 -9.80 -9.22 1.27
CA GLY A 221 -10.59 -8.02 1.04
C GLY A 221 -11.20 -7.97 -0.35
N VAL A 222 -12.00 -6.94 -0.54
CA VAL A 222 -12.56 -6.58 -1.82
C VAL A 222 -12.62 -5.06 -1.91
N ALA A 223 -12.24 -4.54 -3.08
CA ALA A 223 -12.41 -3.13 -3.41
C ALA A 223 -13.29 -2.99 -4.66
N THR A 224 -13.81 -1.79 -4.83
CA THR A 224 -14.53 -1.36 -6.05
C THR A 224 -13.97 -0.03 -6.50
N ARG A 225 -13.92 0.17 -7.81
CA ARG A 225 -13.61 1.46 -8.42
C ARG A 225 -14.71 1.80 -9.41
N TYR A 226 -15.18 3.05 -9.37
CA TYR A 226 -16.13 3.60 -10.33
C TYR A 226 -15.55 4.84 -10.98
N ALA A 227 -15.23 4.76 -12.27
CA ALA A 227 -14.76 5.88 -13.07
C ALA A 227 -15.92 6.84 -13.35
N ILE A 228 -15.85 8.04 -12.80
CA ILE A 228 -16.86 9.10 -13.05
C ILE A 228 -16.49 9.85 -14.32
N THR A 229 -15.20 10.07 -14.54
CA THR A 229 -14.62 10.64 -15.77
C THR A 229 -13.30 9.94 -16.06
N GLU A 230 -12.66 10.24 -17.17
CA GLU A 230 -11.32 9.75 -17.53
C GLU A 230 -10.24 10.12 -16.52
N TRP A 231 -10.43 11.19 -15.74
CA TRP A 231 -9.46 11.72 -14.78
C TRP A 231 -9.94 11.66 -13.33
N PHE A 232 -11.15 11.16 -13.05
CA PHE A 232 -11.69 11.09 -11.68
C PHE A 232 -12.46 9.80 -11.43
N SER A 233 -12.08 9.09 -10.37
CA SER A 233 -12.77 7.90 -9.89
C SER A 233 -13.05 7.99 -8.39
N ILE A 234 -14.03 7.19 -7.95
CA ILE A 234 -14.32 6.94 -6.54
C ILE A 234 -14.31 5.44 -6.31
N GLY A 235 -14.03 5.03 -5.08
CA GLY A 235 -14.02 3.62 -4.72
C GLY A 235 -14.45 3.38 -3.28
N ALA A 236 -14.59 2.11 -2.96
CA ALA A 236 -14.85 1.62 -1.61
C ALA A 236 -14.14 0.30 -1.39
N GLN A 237 -13.71 0.03 -0.17
CA GLN A 237 -13.07 -1.23 0.18
C GLN A 237 -13.55 -1.74 1.53
N ILE A 238 -13.52 -3.07 1.67
CA ILE A 238 -13.70 -3.77 2.94
C ILE A 238 -12.68 -4.90 3.04
N ASN A 239 -12.03 -5.00 4.18
CA ASN A 239 -10.97 -5.94 4.44
C ASN A 239 -11.20 -6.63 5.79
N TYR A 240 -10.71 -7.86 5.90
CA TYR A 240 -10.57 -8.59 7.14
C TYR A 240 -9.11 -8.98 7.31
N THR A 241 -8.48 -8.52 8.37
CA THR A 241 -7.10 -8.84 8.72
C THR A 241 -7.07 -9.68 9.99
N TRP A 242 -6.30 -10.76 9.94
CA TRP A 242 -5.98 -11.59 11.08
C TRP A 242 -4.48 -11.59 11.31
N THR A 243 -4.06 -11.26 12.54
CA THR A 243 -2.66 -11.20 12.98
C THR A 243 -2.38 -12.39 13.91
N PRO A 244 -1.80 -13.50 13.41
CA PRO A 244 -1.46 -14.66 14.22
C PRO A 244 -0.25 -14.43 15.13
N SER A 245 0.69 -13.56 14.74
CA SER A 245 1.88 -13.26 15.53
C SER A 245 1.53 -12.79 16.94
N HIS A 246 2.11 -13.44 17.94
CA HIS A 246 1.90 -13.11 19.35
C HIS A 246 2.53 -11.76 19.69
N THR A 247 3.70 -11.48 19.17
CA THR A 247 4.44 -10.24 19.42
C THR A 247 3.69 -9.05 18.84
N LEU A 248 3.32 -9.09 17.56
CA LEU A 248 2.55 -8.00 16.94
C LEU A 248 1.20 -7.75 17.61
N ARG A 249 0.54 -8.76 18.17
CA ARG A 249 -0.69 -8.56 18.96
C ARG A 249 -0.47 -7.77 20.25
N HIS A 250 0.67 -7.96 20.89
CA HIS A 250 1.01 -7.21 22.12
C HIS A 250 1.46 -5.79 21.81
N GLU A 251 2.08 -5.59 20.67
CA GLU A 251 2.49 -4.29 20.16
C GLU A 251 1.34 -3.54 19.50
N ASN A 252 0.28 -4.27 19.11
CA ASN A 252 -0.90 -3.65 18.57
C ASN A 252 -1.33 -2.48 19.46
N TYR A 253 -1.33 -1.35 18.87
CA TYR A 253 -1.39 -0.01 19.37
C TYR A 253 -2.48 0.28 20.38
N MET A 254 -3.56 -0.49 20.36
CA MET A 254 -4.68 -0.36 21.29
C MET A 254 -4.46 -1.10 22.61
N GLY A 255 -3.37 -1.89 22.73
CA GLY A 255 -3.02 -2.63 23.95
C GLY A 255 -4.06 -3.66 24.39
N ASP A 256 -5.06 -3.95 23.54
CA ASP A 256 -6.18 -4.83 23.89
C ASP A 256 -6.04 -6.27 23.34
N GLY A 257 -4.88 -6.57 22.71
CA GLY A 257 -4.59 -7.89 22.16
C GLY A 257 -5.46 -8.27 20.96
N LYS A 258 -6.09 -7.30 20.29
CA LYS A 258 -6.86 -7.57 19.07
C LYS A 258 -5.97 -8.21 18.03
N HIS A 259 -6.46 -9.27 17.45
CA HIS A 259 -5.79 -10.05 16.43
C HIS A 259 -6.68 -10.29 15.20
N GLN A 260 -7.85 -9.69 15.19
CA GLN A 260 -8.81 -9.77 14.09
C GLN A 260 -9.51 -8.42 13.97
N ILE A 261 -9.55 -7.88 12.76
CA ILE A 261 -10.19 -6.61 12.50
C ILE A 261 -10.88 -6.63 11.14
N VAL A 262 -12.10 -6.11 11.09
CA VAL A 262 -12.77 -5.73 9.83
C VAL A 262 -12.62 -4.23 9.70
N TRP A 263 -12.08 -3.79 8.59
CA TRP A 263 -11.83 -2.39 8.32
C TRP A 263 -12.07 -2.06 6.85
N GLY A 264 -12.24 -0.81 6.52
CA GLY A 264 -12.49 -0.38 5.16
C GLY A 264 -12.91 1.07 5.10
N GLY A 265 -13.30 1.52 3.93
CA GLY A 265 -13.68 2.90 3.72
C GLY A 265 -13.88 3.26 2.26
N PHE A 266 -13.68 4.52 1.97
CA PHE A 266 -13.90 5.11 0.65
C PHE A 266 -12.67 5.85 0.19
N ASN A 267 -12.49 5.90 -1.13
CA ASN A 267 -11.43 6.69 -1.75
C ASN A 267 -11.97 7.58 -2.86
N ALA A 268 -11.16 8.56 -3.24
CA ALA A 268 -11.32 9.39 -4.42
C ALA A 268 -9.95 9.58 -5.06
N THR A 269 -9.85 9.35 -6.37
CA THR A 269 -8.59 9.41 -7.12
C THR A 269 -8.73 10.33 -8.32
N PHE A 270 -7.73 11.19 -8.52
CA PHE A 270 -7.58 12.08 -9.66
C PHE A 270 -6.28 11.71 -10.38
N SER A 271 -6.36 11.41 -11.69
CA SER A 271 -5.23 11.02 -12.54
C SER A 271 -5.12 11.96 -13.73
N PHE A 272 -3.91 12.47 -14.00
CA PHE A 272 -3.62 13.47 -15.05
C PHE A 272 -2.40 13.08 -15.87
#